data_5518f9b4d64561e437a18e78fa579341
#
_entry.id   5518f9b4d64561e437a18e78fa579341
#
_cell.length_a   1.000
_cell.length_b   1.000
_cell.length_c   1.000
_cell.angle_alpha   90.00
_cell.angle_beta   90.00
_cell.angle_gamma   90.00
#
_symmetry.space_group_name_H-M   'P 1'
#
loop_
_entity.id
_entity.type
_entity.pdbx_description
1 polymer ?
#
loop_
_entity_poly.entity_id
_entity_poly.type
_entity_poly.pdbx_seq_one_letter_code
_entity_poly.pdbx_strand_id
1 'polypeptide(L)'
;MLQWIRSLNIHPFHLALPVMALYYWMYTGHLLAPIFLLAFFILFSRRYKGKQFLILVGLLLLAALCFAFRIEHGKQEARNQEVPRVIQLLPDTIKVNGDALSFRAQSGSRTFQVFYQLQTKEEQAYFKHLDHGLELRIKGELETPTKQRNFMGFDYQAYLKTQGIYHLL
;
A
#
# COMPACT_ATOMS: atom_id res chain seq x y z
N MET A 1 -13.60 13.23 -25.78
CA MET A 1 -13.25 13.28 -24.36
C MET A 1 -11.86 13.92 -24.09
N LEU A 2 -10.79 13.56 -24.82
CA LEU A 2 -9.44 14.12 -24.64
C LEU A 2 -9.28 15.61 -25.01
N GLN A 3 -10.07 16.15 -25.94
CA GLN A 3 -10.02 17.57 -26.30
C GLN A 3 -10.46 18.50 -25.16
N TRP A 4 -11.38 18.09 -24.33
CA TRP A 4 -11.86 18.86 -23.18
C TRP A 4 -10.77 19.02 -22.10
N ILE A 5 -9.94 17.99 -21.88
CA ILE A 5 -8.82 18.04 -20.93
C ILE A 5 -7.72 19.01 -21.43
N ARG A 6 -7.48 19.05 -22.76
CA ARG A 6 -6.52 20.01 -23.35
C ARG A 6 -6.97 21.47 -23.23
N SER A 7 -8.29 21.70 -23.20
CA SER A 7 -8.82 23.07 -23.03
C SER A 7 -8.66 23.64 -21.62
N LEU A 8 -8.43 22.79 -20.61
CA LEU A 8 -8.26 23.21 -19.21
C LEU A 8 -6.91 23.89 -18.95
N ASN A 9 -5.92 23.71 -19.83
CA ASN A 9 -4.56 24.29 -19.71
C ASN A 9 -3.92 24.10 -18.31
N ILE A 10 -4.27 22.98 -17.63
CA ILE A 10 -3.72 22.58 -16.33
C ILE A 10 -2.55 21.67 -16.60
N HIS A 11 -1.35 22.10 -16.21
CA HIS A 11 -0.19 21.24 -16.36
C HIS A 11 -0.23 20.08 -15.35
N PRO A 12 0.06 18.81 -15.75
CA PRO A 12 -0.04 17.65 -14.87
C PRO A 12 0.73 17.78 -13.54
N PHE A 13 1.88 18.44 -13.55
CA PHE A 13 2.65 18.72 -12.33
C PHE A 13 1.87 19.52 -11.28
N HIS A 14 0.97 20.39 -11.72
CA HIS A 14 0.16 21.20 -10.83
C HIS A 14 -0.91 20.37 -10.07
N LEU A 15 -1.21 19.18 -10.54
CA LEU A 15 -2.05 18.22 -9.82
C LEU A 15 -1.22 17.22 -9.03
N ALA A 16 -0.12 16.73 -9.61
CA ALA A 16 0.71 15.70 -9.01
C ALA A 16 1.33 16.14 -7.67
N LEU A 17 1.94 17.33 -7.63
CA LEU A 17 2.61 17.83 -6.42
C LEU A 17 1.69 17.93 -5.20
N PRO A 18 0.50 18.59 -5.27
CA PRO A 18 -0.39 18.66 -4.11
C PRO A 18 -1.01 17.30 -3.75
N VAL A 19 -1.24 16.41 -4.72
CA VAL A 19 -1.70 15.05 -4.43
C VAL A 19 -0.63 14.27 -3.66
N MET A 20 0.63 14.38 -4.05
CA MET A 20 1.75 13.76 -3.33
C MET A 20 1.90 14.34 -1.91
N ALA A 21 1.81 15.66 -1.75
CA ALA A 21 1.88 16.31 -0.44
C ALA A 21 0.69 15.91 0.45
N LEU A 22 -0.51 15.81 -0.12
CA LEU A 22 -1.71 15.34 0.57
C LEU A 22 -1.54 13.88 1.03
N TYR A 23 -1.08 13.01 0.15
CA TYR A 23 -0.79 11.61 0.48
C TYR A 23 0.24 11.51 1.61
N TYR A 24 1.35 12.24 1.49
CA TYR A 24 2.39 12.27 2.50
C TYR A 24 1.85 12.75 3.86
N TRP A 25 1.06 13.81 3.88
CA TRP A 25 0.44 14.32 5.11
C TRP A 25 -0.49 13.29 5.75
N MET A 26 -1.38 12.69 4.98
CA MET A 26 -2.35 11.71 5.50
C MET A 26 -1.69 10.44 6.03
N TYR A 27 -0.52 10.08 5.48
CA TYR A 27 0.22 8.87 5.88
C TYR A 27 1.16 9.10 7.06
N THR A 28 1.82 10.26 7.12
CA THR A 28 2.88 10.54 8.11
C THR A 28 2.46 11.50 9.22
N GLY A 29 1.43 12.31 8.99
CA GLY A 29 1.01 13.37 9.91
C GLY A 29 1.97 14.57 9.98
N HIS A 30 2.98 14.65 9.08
CA HIS A 30 3.99 15.73 9.12
C HIS A 30 3.39 17.09 8.82
N LEU A 31 3.60 18.06 9.74
CA LEU A 31 3.03 19.41 9.68
C LEU A 31 3.54 20.27 8.51
N LEU A 32 4.67 19.94 7.91
CA LEU A 32 5.20 20.67 6.75
C LEU A 32 4.34 20.50 5.49
N ALA A 33 3.69 19.36 5.34
CA ALA A 33 2.87 19.07 4.17
C ALA A 33 1.59 19.97 4.08
N PRO A 34 0.81 20.19 5.15
CA PRO A 34 -0.33 21.12 5.08
C PRO A 34 0.11 22.57 4.84
N ILE A 35 1.27 23.00 5.35
CA ILE A 35 1.83 24.32 5.05
C ILE A 35 2.14 24.44 3.56
N PHE A 36 2.76 23.42 2.97
CA PHE A 36 3.00 23.37 1.53
C PHE A 36 1.71 23.38 0.72
N LEU A 37 0.70 22.60 1.14
CA LEU A 37 -0.62 22.59 0.49
C LEU A 37 -1.30 23.95 0.54
N LEU A 38 -1.22 24.66 1.67
CA LEU A 38 -1.77 26.00 1.82
C LEU A 38 -1.07 27.01 0.90
N ALA A 39 0.27 27.03 0.88
CA ALA A 39 1.05 27.89 -0.02
C ALA A 39 0.72 27.58 -1.48
N PHE A 40 0.64 26.30 -1.83
CA PHE A 40 0.25 25.84 -3.15
C PHE A 40 -1.15 26.34 -3.52
N PHE A 41 -2.11 26.24 -2.61
CA PHE A 41 -3.49 26.70 -2.82
C PHE A 41 -3.56 28.20 -3.10
N ILE A 42 -2.80 29.01 -2.34
CA ILE A 42 -2.71 30.47 -2.54
C ILE A 42 -2.11 30.80 -3.92
N LEU A 43 -1.01 30.16 -4.31
CA LEU A 43 -0.38 30.37 -5.60
C LEU A 43 -1.31 29.99 -6.76
N PHE A 44 -2.02 28.89 -6.61
CA PHE A 44 -2.92 28.38 -7.65
C PHE A 44 -4.22 29.16 -7.77
N SER A 45 -4.76 29.73 -6.67
CA SER A 45 -5.90 30.62 -6.71
C SER A 45 -5.60 31.89 -7.50
N ARG A 46 -4.33 32.32 -7.53
CA ARG A 46 -3.86 33.44 -8.35
C ARG A 46 -3.68 33.09 -9.83
N ARG A 47 -3.25 31.84 -10.11
CA ARG A 47 -2.95 31.35 -11.47
C ARG A 47 -4.19 30.88 -12.20
N TYR A 48 -5.05 30.10 -11.53
CA TYR A 48 -6.26 29.52 -12.09
C TYR A 48 -7.49 30.18 -11.50
N LYS A 49 -8.38 30.68 -12.36
CA LYS A 49 -9.60 31.36 -11.94
C LYS A 49 -10.85 30.60 -12.41
N GLY A 50 -11.94 30.77 -11.67
CA GLY A 50 -13.25 30.26 -12.06
C GLY A 50 -13.27 28.70 -12.14
N LYS A 51 -13.76 28.19 -13.28
CA LYS A 51 -14.00 26.75 -13.47
C LYS A 51 -12.75 25.89 -13.32
N GLN A 52 -11.58 26.35 -13.75
CA GLN A 52 -10.32 25.59 -13.67
C GLN A 52 -9.90 25.37 -12.22
N PHE A 53 -10.01 26.41 -11.39
CA PHE A 53 -9.71 26.33 -9.97
C PHE A 53 -10.67 25.37 -9.26
N LEU A 54 -11.97 25.44 -9.55
CA LEU A 54 -12.97 24.53 -8.97
C LEU A 54 -12.71 23.06 -9.34
N ILE A 55 -12.30 22.80 -10.58
CA ILE A 55 -11.94 21.43 -11.03
C ILE A 55 -10.71 20.94 -10.26
N LEU A 56 -9.67 21.76 -10.10
CA LEU A 56 -8.47 21.40 -9.36
C LEU A 56 -8.80 21.04 -7.89
N VAL A 57 -9.61 21.89 -7.24
CA VAL A 57 -10.07 21.64 -5.86
C VAL A 57 -10.90 20.37 -5.78
N GLY A 58 -11.81 20.15 -6.73
CA GLY A 58 -12.62 18.93 -6.80
C GLY A 58 -11.79 17.66 -6.95
N LEU A 59 -10.74 17.69 -7.78
CA LEU A 59 -9.81 16.57 -7.94
C LEU A 59 -8.99 16.30 -6.67
N LEU A 60 -8.56 17.36 -5.96
CA LEU A 60 -7.85 17.20 -4.69
C LEU A 60 -8.76 16.63 -3.60
N LEU A 61 -10.01 17.08 -3.52
CA LEU A 61 -10.99 16.51 -2.59
C LEU A 61 -11.29 15.04 -2.90
N LEU A 62 -11.42 14.70 -4.18
CA LEU A 62 -11.61 13.31 -4.59
C LEU A 62 -10.39 12.45 -4.19
N ALA A 63 -9.17 12.95 -4.42
CA ALA A 63 -7.96 12.25 -3.98
C ALA A 63 -7.92 12.08 -2.45
N ALA A 64 -8.30 13.12 -1.69
CA ALA A 64 -8.38 13.05 -0.22
C ALA A 64 -9.37 11.99 0.24
N LEU A 65 -10.56 11.91 -0.37
CA LEU A 65 -11.56 10.89 -0.06
C LEU A 65 -11.05 9.47 -0.38
N CYS A 66 -10.39 9.28 -1.53
CA CYS A 66 -9.80 7.99 -1.89
C CYS A 66 -8.72 7.56 -0.88
N PHE A 67 -7.86 8.48 -0.45
CA PHE A 67 -6.83 8.19 0.56
C PHE A 67 -7.43 7.91 1.93
N ALA A 68 -8.43 8.69 2.37
CA ALA A 68 -9.13 8.46 3.63
C ALA A 68 -9.79 7.07 3.66
N PHE A 69 -10.47 6.70 2.57
CA PHE A 69 -11.08 5.38 2.42
C PHE A 69 -10.03 4.26 2.49
N ARG A 70 -8.91 4.41 1.77
CA ARG A 70 -7.82 3.44 1.79
C ARG A 70 -7.19 3.27 3.17
N ILE A 71 -6.97 4.38 3.88
CA ILE A 71 -6.41 4.35 5.24
C ILE A 71 -7.37 3.67 6.21
N GLU A 72 -8.68 3.98 6.13
CA GLU A 72 -9.67 3.38 7.02
C GLU A 72 -9.84 1.88 6.74
N HIS A 73 -9.89 1.49 5.48
CA HIS A 73 -9.90 0.08 5.09
C HIS A 73 -8.67 -0.66 5.64
N GLY A 74 -7.49 -0.06 5.51
CA GLY A 74 -6.26 -0.64 6.07
C GLY A 74 -6.28 -0.77 7.58
N LYS A 75 -6.89 0.17 8.31
CA LYS A 75 -7.08 0.05 9.77
C LYS A 75 -8.04 -1.08 10.14
N GLN A 76 -9.12 -1.26 9.38
CA GLN A 76 -10.07 -2.35 9.60
C GLN A 76 -9.40 -3.71 9.36
N GLU A 77 -8.62 -3.85 8.28
CA GLU A 77 -7.85 -5.07 8.02
C GLU A 77 -6.82 -5.35 9.10
N ALA A 78 -6.10 -4.33 9.57
CA ALA A 78 -5.13 -4.48 10.66
C ALA A 78 -5.76 -4.91 12.00
N ARG A 79 -7.06 -4.64 12.21
CA ARG A 79 -7.81 -5.08 13.41
C ARG A 79 -8.38 -6.49 13.28
N ASN A 80 -8.52 -6.99 12.05
CA ASN A 80 -9.07 -8.31 11.82
C ASN A 80 -8.01 -9.39 12.10
N GLN A 81 -8.13 -10.07 13.25
CA GLN A 81 -7.24 -11.14 13.71
C GLN A 81 -7.73 -12.54 13.34
N GLU A 82 -8.70 -12.65 12.46
CA GLU A 82 -9.20 -13.95 12.02
C GLU A 82 -8.15 -14.64 11.13
N VAL A 83 -7.70 -15.83 11.56
CA VAL A 83 -6.78 -16.66 10.80
C VAL A 83 -7.53 -17.33 9.66
N PRO A 84 -7.13 -17.15 8.40
CA PRO A 84 -7.77 -17.83 7.29
C PRO A 84 -7.46 -19.33 7.33
N ARG A 85 -8.45 -20.18 7.09
CA ARG A 85 -8.26 -21.63 7.03
C ARG A 85 -7.52 -22.07 5.77
N VAL A 86 -7.73 -21.33 4.69
CA VAL A 86 -7.17 -21.61 3.37
C VAL A 86 -6.62 -20.33 2.78
N ILE A 87 -5.42 -20.42 2.21
CA ILE A 87 -4.77 -19.34 1.47
C ILE A 87 -4.35 -19.81 0.10
N GLN A 88 -4.33 -18.90 -0.85
CA GLN A 88 -3.78 -19.12 -2.18
C GLN A 88 -2.39 -18.51 -2.26
N LEU A 89 -1.38 -19.33 -2.49
CA LEU A 89 0.00 -18.91 -2.67
C LEU A 89 0.16 -18.18 -4.00
N LEU A 90 0.91 -17.06 -3.98
CA LEU A 90 1.28 -16.29 -5.16
C LEU A 90 2.69 -16.71 -5.62
N PRO A 91 2.83 -17.45 -6.75
CA PRO A 91 4.10 -18.08 -7.13
C PRO A 91 5.22 -17.08 -7.37
N ASP A 92 4.92 -15.92 -7.95
CA ASP A 92 5.91 -14.87 -8.25
C ASP A 92 6.59 -14.27 -7.02
N THR A 93 6.10 -14.59 -5.82
CA THR A 93 6.59 -14.02 -4.57
C THR A 93 7.41 -15.00 -3.73
N ILE A 94 7.57 -16.24 -4.21
CA ILE A 94 8.30 -17.30 -3.51
C ILE A 94 9.78 -16.94 -3.41
N LYS A 95 10.29 -17.04 -2.18
CA LYS A 95 11.73 -16.90 -1.89
C LYS A 95 12.14 -18.01 -0.97
N VAL A 96 13.06 -18.85 -1.44
CA VAL A 96 13.67 -19.94 -0.67
C VAL A 96 15.11 -19.54 -0.33
N ASN A 97 15.41 -19.42 0.94
CA ASN A 97 16.73 -19.09 1.44
C ASN A 97 17.15 -20.09 2.51
N GLY A 98 17.93 -21.10 2.11
CA GLY A 98 18.22 -22.25 2.96
C GLY A 98 16.94 -23.03 3.26
N ASP A 99 16.65 -23.21 4.52
CA ASP A 99 15.43 -23.83 5.06
C ASP A 99 14.28 -22.84 5.28
N ALA A 100 14.52 -21.55 5.09
CA ALA A 100 13.52 -20.52 5.20
C ALA A 100 12.77 -20.30 3.88
N LEU A 101 11.45 -20.47 3.89
CA LEU A 101 10.54 -20.17 2.81
C LEU A 101 9.74 -18.92 3.17
N SER A 102 9.68 -17.96 2.27
CA SER A 102 8.78 -16.83 2.39
C SER A 102 8.05 -16.59 1.09
N PHE A 103 6.76 -16.28 1.18
CA PHE A 103 5.91 -15.98 0.03
C PHE A 103 4.73 -15.09 0.44
N ARG A 104 4.04 -14.54 -0.54
CA ARG A 104 2.76 -13.88 -0.34
C ARG A 104 1.62 -14.83 -0.65
N ALA A 105 0.56 -14.72 0.15
CA ALA A 105 -0.64 -15.49 -0.06
C ALA A 105 -1.88 -14.62 0.07
N GLN A 106 -2.95 -15.01 -0.59
CA GLN A 106 -4.25 -14.35 -0.56
C GLN A 106 -5.31 -15.24 0.08
N SER A 107 -6.22 -14.61 0.84
CA SER A 107 -7.47 -15.23 1.26
C SER A 107 -8.58 -14.19 1.16
N GLY A 108 -9.46 -14.34 0.18
CA GLY A 108 -10.44 -13.32 -0.19
C GLY A 108 -9.76 -12.02 -0.65
N SER A 109 -10.08 -10.90 0.01
CA SER A 109 -9.48 -9.58 -0.25
C SER A 109 -8.17 -9.34 0.50
N ARG A 110 -7.80 -10.22 1.43
CA ARG A 110 -6.65 -10.05 2.33
C ARG A 110 -5.40 -10.67 1.76
N THR A 111 -4.28 -9.96 1.88
CA THR A 111 -2.95 -10.46 1.51
C THR A 111 -2.09 -10.62 2.76
N PHE A 112 -1.37 -11.71 2.84
CA PHE A 112 -0.51 -12.09 3.96
C PHE A 112 0.92 -12.29 3.47
N GLN A 113 1.90 -11.95 4.31
CA GLN A 113 3.27 -12.42 4.15
C GLN A 113 3.44 -13.67 5.01
N VAL A 114 3.77 -14.78 4.37
CA VAL A 114 3.91 -16.09 5.02
C VAL A 114 5.38 -16.40 5.19
N PHE A 115 5.74 -16.94 6.36
CA PHE A 115 7.06 -17.49 6.66
C PHE A 115 6.88 -18.92 7.11
N TYR A 116 7.63 -19.83 6.48
CA TYR A 116 7.59 -21.26 6.80
C TYR A 116 9.01 -21.83 6.82
N GLN A 117 9.28 -22.69 7.77
CA GLN A 117 10.55 -23.40 7.84
C GLN A 117 10.40 -24.75 7.17
N LEU A 118 11.10 -24.93 6.06
CA LEU A 118 11.13 -26.16 5.29
C LEU A 118 11.79 -27.28 6.10
N GLN A 119 11.17 -28.46 6.09
CA GLN A 119 11.61 -29.58 6.91
C GLN A 119 12.53 -30.51 6.12
N THR A 120 12.42 -30.56 4.80
CA THR A 120 13.18 -31.49 3.95
C THR A 120 13.79 -30.80 2.74
N LYS A 121 14.80 -31.44 2.14
CA LYS A 121 15.41 -30.98 0.88
C LYS A 121 14.46 -31.13 -0.32
N GLU A 122 13.57 -32.10 -0.26
CA GLU A 122 12.54 -32.30 -1.29
C GLU A 122 11.54 -31.17 -1.28
N GLU A 123 11.07 -30.72 -0.12
CA GLU A 123 10.24 -29.52 0.00
C GLU A 123 10.96 -28.29 -0.56
N GLN A 124 12.25 -28.13 -0.24
CA GLN A 124 13.05 -27.03 -0.75
C GLN A 124 13.13 -27.04 -2.28
N ALA A 125 13.39 -28.21 -2.88
CA ALA A 125 13.44 -28.37 -4.32
C ALA A 125 12.08 -28.08 -4.95
N TYR A 126 10.99 -28.57 -4.33
CA TYR A 126 9.63 -28.36 -4.79
C TYR A 126 9.27 -26.87 -4.84
N PHE A 127 9.46 -26.13 -3.76
CA PHE A 127 9.11 -24.71 -3.73
C PHE A 127 10.02 -23.82 -4.59
N LYS A 128 11.26 -24.25 -4.85
CA LYS A 128 12.15 -23.54 -5.79
C LYS A 128 11.69 -23.58 -7.25
N HIS A 129 11.00 -24.65 -7.63
CA HIS A 129 10.54 -24.88 -9.00
C HIS A 129 9.03 -24.68 -9.16
N LEU A 130 8.37 -24.20 -8.11
CA LEU A 130 6.93 -23.96 -8.13
C LEU A 130 6.60 -22.70 -8.95
N ASP A 131 5.92 -22.87 -10.07
CA ASP A 131 5.54 -21.82 -11.02
C ASP A 131 4.03 -21.55 -11.09
N HIS A 132 3.25 -22.28 -10.32
CA HIS A 132 1.79 -22.18 -10.28
C HIS A 132 1.29 -21.91 -8.86
N GLY A 133 0.06 -21.34 -8.78
CA GLY A 133 -0.60 -21.08 -7.51
C GLY A 133 -1.00 -22.39 -6.81
N LEU A 134 -0.77 -22.45 -5.51
CA LEU A 134 -1.22 -23.55 -4.65
C LEU A 134 -2.22 -23.03 -3.62
N GLU A 135 -3.22 -23.86 -3.37
CA GLU A 135 -4.13 -23.68 -2.26
C GLU A 135 -3.57 -24.42 -1.03
N LEU A 136 -3.28 -23.65 0.02
CA LEU A 136 -2.66 -24.17 1.24
C LEU A 136 -3.63 -24.08 2.42
N ARG A 137 -3.76 -25.16 3.19
CA ARG A 137 -4.43 -25.12 4.49
C ARG A 137 -3.43 -24.73 5.56
N ILE A 138 -3.78 -23.73 6.36
CA ILE A 138 -2.88 -23.18 7.37
C ILE A 138 -3.28 -23.70 8.75
N LYS A 139 -2.25 -23.99 9.54
CA LYS A 139 -2.29 -24.10 11.00
C LYS A 139 -1.21 -23.16 11.52
N GLY A 140 -1.56 -21.93 11.81
CA GLY A 140 -0.63 -20.91 12.25
C GLY A 140 -1.35 -19.81 13.02
N GLU A 141 -0.60 -18.86 13.51
CA GLU A 141 -1.10 -17.68 14.20
C GLU A 141 -0.79 -16.43 13.37
N LEU A 142 -1.67 -15.42 13.47
CA LEU A 142 -1.41 -14.13 12.86
C LEU A 142 -0.49 -13.31 13.74
N GLU A 143 0.62 -12.88 13.18
CA GLU A 143 1.52 -11.95 13.83
C GLU A 143 1.44 -10.56 13.20
N THR A 144 1.58 -9.54 14.02
CA THR A 144 1.71 -8.16 13.52
C THR A 144 3.18 -7.89 13.21
N PRO A 145 3.51 -7.39 12.01
CA PRO A 145 4.88 -7.03 11.68
C PRO A 145 5.48 -6.07 12.70
N THR A 146 6.71 -6.32 13.11
CA THR A 146 7.40 -5.47 14.09
C THR A 146 7.75 -4.11 13.50
N LYS A 147 7.54 -3.05 14.30
CA LYS A 147 8.00 -1.71 13.96
C LYS A 147 9.53 -1.64 13.95
N GLN A 148 10.05 -0.69 13.21
CA GLN A 148 11.46 -0.32 13.26
C GLN A 148 11.91 -0.09 14.72
N ARG A 149 12.98 -0.78 15.13
CA ARG A 149 13.56 -0.65 16.48
C ARG A 149 14.77 0.29 16.51
N ASN A 150 15.47 0.44 15.38
CA ASN A 150 16.69 1.22 15.27
C ASN A 150 16.43 2.54 14.54
N PHE A 151 17.04 3.62 15.02
CA PHE A 151 17.04 4.89 14.32
C PHE A 151 17.69 4.72 12.94
N MET A 152 17.01 5.18 11.88
CA MET A 152 17.36 4.98 10.45
C MET A 152 17.35 3.52 9.96
N GLY A 153 16.84 2.54 10.70
CA GLY A 153 16.62 1.20 10.19
C GLY A 153 15.47 1.14 9.19
N PHE A 154 15.41 0.06 8.40
CA PHE A 154 14.30 -0.18 7.50
C PHE A 154 13.02 -0.51 8.28
N ASP A 155 11.95 0.27 8.06
CA ASP A 155 10.63 -0.01 8.64
C ASP A 155 9.87 -1.03 7.81
N TYR A 156 10.04 -2.29 8.18
CA TYR A 156 9.41 -3.42 7.50
C TYR A 156 7.87 -3.39 7.62
N GLN A 157 7.34 -2.93 8.77
CA GLN A 157 5.90 -2.80 8.94
C GLN A 157 5.31 -1.75 7.99
N ALA A 158 5.94 -0.57 7.90
CA ALA A 158 5.52 0.47 6.98
C ALA A 158 5.60 -0.01 5.52
N TYR A 159 6.68 -0.71 5.16
CA TYR A 159 6.83 -1.30 3.82
C TYR A 159 5.72 -2.29 3.50
N LEU A 160 5.40 -3.24 4.39
CA LEU A 160 4.32 -4.20 4.17
C LEU A 160 2.95 -3.52 4.04
N LYS A 161 2.69 -2.48 4.84
CA LYS A 161 1.46 -1.69 4.75
C LYS A 161 1.29 -1.02 3.38
N THR A 162 2.38 -0.56 2.75
CA THR A 162 2.29 0.00 1.38
C THR A 162 1.87 -1.05 0.36
N GLN A 163 2.10 -2.34 0.65
CA GLN A 163 1.70 -3.49 -0.17
C GLN A 163 0.30 -4.03 0.19
N GLY A 164 -0.38 -3.39 1.16
CA GLY A 164 -1.67 -3.87 1.67
C GLY A 164 -1.56 -5.10 2.58
N ILE A 165 -0.37 -5.37 3.14
CA ILE A 165 -0.11 -6.51 4.03
C ILE A 165 -0.05 -5.99 5.46
N TYR A 166 -0.96 -6.46 6.31
CA TYR A 166 -1.09 -6.03 7.70
C TYR A 166 -0.69 -7.11 8.70
N HIS A 167 -0.64 -8.37 8.26
CA HIS A 167 -0.34 -9.53 9.10
C HIS A 167 0.69 -10.45 8.46
N LEU A 168 1.48 -11.10 9.31
CA LEU A 168 2.36 -12.22 9.00
C LEU A 168 1.66 -13.53 9.39
N LEU A 169 2.02 -14.61 8.70
CA LEU A 169 1.59 -15.98 8.96
C LEU A 169 2.80 -16.90 9.01
#